data_249fcf57c85cf6af1a11b00f571e3ae5
#
_entry.id   249fcf57c85cf6af1a11b00f571e3ae5
#
_cell.length_a   1.000
_cell.length_b   1.000
_cell.length_c   1.000
_cell.angle_alpha   90.00
_cell.angle_beta   90.00
_cell.angle_gamma   90.00
#
_symmetry.space_group_name_H-M   'P 1'
#
loop_
_entity.id
_entity.type
_entity.pdbx_description
1 polymer ?
#
loop_
_entity_poly.entity_id
_entity_poly.type
_entity_poly.pdbx_seq_one_letter_code
_entity_poly.pdbx_strand_id
1 'polypeptide(L)'
;LLPTNPNIPNPNAAVNPAYQNVGGYGYTYDSFMRGRQYYYGLSAGVAYRINDHLSVFGGVRGIYATCNYYGYVKNIAFVGAGGNKLPLSTIVDRNDKESADIELNTDQTGYGFTPILGIDYKVGRWNFSAKYEFKTHLCLKNQGTVITPVSKLDNIGANLMAAGVPAQVLQAVSPAIATAKENINELIAEYDPNQNGKDPGDIPALLTLGVGYSPIDALRINVGFHWFDDKEATSGYRWTKADGVTQERVDRHKKLNRGTLEYNAGAEYDINKTVTVSAGWQSTNYG
;
A
#
# COMPACT_ATOMS: atom_id res chain seq x y z
N LEU A 1 20.55 -3.22 -14.08
CA LEU A 1 21.91 -3.24 -13.49
C LEU A 1 22.90 -3.33 -14.65
N LEU A 2 23.64 -2.24 -14.91
CA LEU A 2 24.75 -2.29 -15.87
C LEU A 2 25.85 -3.19 -15.30
N PRO A 3 26.58 -3.92 -16.17
CA PRO A 3 27.66 -4.79 -15.71
C PRO A 3 28.69 -3.97 -14.95
N THR A 4 28.98 -4.43 -13.75
CA THR A 4 29.92 -3.81 -12.85
C THR A 4 31.34 -4.18 -13.29
N ASN A 5 32.24 -3.21 -13.39
CA ASN A 5 33.65 -3.52 -13.58
C ASN A 5 34.27 -3.79 -12.20
N PRO A 6 34.66 -5.05 -11.89
CA PRO A 6 35.21 -5.42 -10.58
C PRO A 6 36.52 -4.72 -10.25
N ASN A 7 37.19 -4.11 -11.25
CA ASN A 7 38.47 -3.44 -11.10
C ASN A 7 38.35 -1.96 -10.72
N ILE A 8 37.13 -1.40 -10.63
CA ILE A 8 36.93 -0.03 -10.21
C ILE A 8 36.37 -0.03 -8.76
N PRO A 9 37.16 0.44 -7.77
CA PRO A 9 36.73 0.49 -6.38
C PRO A 9 35.47 1.35 -6.23
N ASN A 10 34.45 0.80 -5.59
CA ASN A 10 33.26 1.58 -5.23
C ASN A 10 33.49 2.24 -3.87
N PRO A 11 33.54 3.58 -3.77
CA PRO A 11 33.75 4.26 -2.51
C PRO A 11 32.61 4.01 -1.50
N ASN A 12 31.44 3.62 -1.96
CA ASN A 12 30.29 3.30 -1.09
C ASN A 12 30.33 1.85 -0.55
N ALA A 13 31.23 1.00 -1.06
CA ALA A 13 31.36 -0.39 -0.59
C ALA A 13 31.80 -0.48 0.89
N ALA A 14 32.51 0.53 1.39
CA ALA A 14 32.89 0.63 2.80
C ALA A 14 31.69 0.95 3.72
N VAL A 15 30.64 1.58 3.17
CA VAL A 15 29.45 2.00 3.93
C VAL A 15 28.32 0.97 3.83
N ASN A 16 28.22 0.27 2.70
CA ASN A 16 27.20 -0.76 2.49
C ASN A 16 27.76 -1.96 1.70
N PRO A 17 27.85 -3.14 2.32
CA PRO A 17 28.36 -4.35 1.68
C PRO A 17 27.63 -4.78 0.40
N ALA A 18 26.36 -4.39 0.23
CA ALA A 18 25.60 -4.67 -0.98
C ALA A 18 26.20 -4.02 -2.24
N TYR A 19 27.06 -3.00 -2.08
CA TYR A 19 27.74 -2.31 -3.18
C TYR A 19 29.14 -2.86 -3.50
N GLN A 20 29.62 -3.86 -2.79
CA GLN A 20 30.97 -4.41 -3.01
C GLN A 20 31.19 -4.93 -4.43
N ASN A 21 30.15 -5.42 -5.08
CA ASN A 21 30.19 -5.98 -6.44
C ASN A 21 29.72 -5.01 -7.52
N VAL A 22 29.39 -3.76 -7.14
CA VAL A 22 28.98 -2.71 -8.07
C VAL A 22 30.19 -1.85 -8.38
N GLY A 23 30.92 -2.18 -9.42
CA GLY A 23 31.97 -1.30 -9.95
C GLY A 23 31.34 -0.04 -10.51
N GLY A 24 31.76 1.13 -10.03
CA GLY A 24 31.23 2.41 -10.45
C GLY A 24 30.63 3.22 -9.31
N TYR A 25 30.28 4.45 -9.61
CA TYR A 25 29.89 5.46 -8.62
C TYR A 25 28.38 5.49 -8.31
N GLY A 26 27.58 4.68 -8.99
CA GLY A 26 26.15 4.56 -8.73
C GLY A 26 25.26 5.23 -9.79
N TYR A 27 24.02 5.51 -9.42
CA TYR A 27 23.04 6.16 -10.28
C TYR A 27 22.60 7.48 -9.67
N THR A 28 22.29 8.46 -10.53
CA THR A 28 21.51 9.65 -10.16
C THR A 28 20.15 9.58 -10.85
N TYR A 29 19.12 10.06 -10.17
CA TYR A 29 17.76 10.12 -10.70
C TYR A 29 16.95 11.15 -9.91
N ASP A 30 15.89 11.63 -10.52
CA ASP A 30 14.85 12.42 -9.87
C ASP A 30 13.66 11.52 -9.61
N SER A 31 13.14 11.51 -8.39
CA SER A 31 11.98 10.69 -8.05
C SER A 31 10.98 11.45 -7.20
N PHE A 32 9.72 11.12 -7.42
CA PHE A 32 8.62 11.62 -6.64
C PHE A 32 7.56 10.53 -6.49
N MET A 33 6.92 10.47 -5.33
CA MET A 33 5.79 9.57 -5.10
C MET A 33 4.74 10.26 -4.23
N ARG A 34 3.48 10.13 -4.61
CA ARG A 34 2.34 10.61 -3.84
C ARG A 34 1.19 9.61 -3.94
N GLY A 35 0.71 9.14 -2.78
CA GLY A 35 -0.52 8.38 -2.66
C GLY A 35 -1.57 9.18 -1.88
N ARG A 36 -2.79 9.17 -2.35
CA ARG A 36 -3.96 9.73 -1.64
C ARG A 36 -5.06 8.69 -1.66
N GLN A 37 -5.64 8.42 -0.49
CA GLN A 37 -6.74 7.49 -0.35
C GLN A 37 -7.81 8.14 0.53
N TYR A 38 -9.04 8.18 0.04
CA TYR A 38 -10.19 8.69 0.78
C TYR A 38 -11.29 7.63 0.77
N TYR A 39 -11.77 7.32 1.96
CA TYR A 39 -12.90 6.43 2.17
C TYR A 39 -14.02 7.20 2.84
N TYR A 40 -15.08 7.42 2.10
CA TYR A 40 -16.28 8.11 2.59
C TYR A 40 -17.30 7.06 3.02
N GLY A 41 -17.70 7.10 4.29
CA GLY A 41 -18.67 6.15 4.85
C GLY A 41 -19.95 6.86 5.30
N LEU A 42 -21.09 6.39 4.83
CA LEU A 42 -22.39 6.77 5.36
C LEU A 42 -23.02 5.57 6.05
N SER A 43 -23.32 5.70 7.34
CA SER A 43 -23.93 4.64 8.15
C SER A 43 -25.36 4.98 8.50
N ALA A 44 -26.23 3.96 8.42
CA ALA A 44 -27.60 4.01 8.92
C ALA A 44 -27.89 2.73 9.71
N GLY A 45 -28.69 2.84 10.76
CA GLY A 45 -29.03 1.70 11.59
C GLY A 45 -30.12 2.00 12.60
N VAL A 46 -30.57 0.96 13.27
CA VAL A 46 -31.61 1.01 14.28
C VAL A 46 -31.09 0.39 15.56
N ALA A 47 -31.24 1.10 16.66
CA ALA A 47 -31.05 0.57 18.00
C ALA A 47 -32.42 0.23 18.61
N TYR A 48 -32.53 -0.97 19.18
CA TYR A 48 -33.73 -1.42 19.85
C TYR A 48 -33.42 -1.79 21.29
N ARG A 49 -34.17 -1.18 22.22
CA ARG A 49 -34.05 -1.49 23.64
C ARG A 49 -34.96 -2.71 23.92
N ILE A 50 -34.35 -3.82 24.29
CA ILE A 50 -35.09 -5.05 24.66
C ILE A 50 -35.68 -4.92 26.08
N ASN A 51 -34.86 -4.35 26.99
CA ASN A 51 -35.29 -4.04 28.37
C ASN A 51 -34.40 -2.90 28.94
N ASP A 52 -34.53 -2.58 30.24
CA ASP A 52 -33.79 -1.48 30.86
C ASP A 52 -32.26 -1.69 30.91
N HIS A 53 -31.81 -2.92 30.69
CA HIS A 53 -30.41 -3.29 30.74
C HIS A 53 -29.81 -3.60 29.37
N LEU A 54 -30.61 -4.09 28.42
CA LEU A 54 -30.14 -4.66 27.17
C LEU A 54 -30.68 -3.89 25.96
N SER A 55 -29.78 -3.46 25.10
CA SER A 55 -30.07 -2.88 23.79
C SER A 55 -29.29 -3.62 22.70
N VAL A 56 -29.88 -3.71 21.51
CA VAL A 56 -29.24 -4.27 20.31
C VAL A 56 -29.24 -3.24 19.20
N PHE A 57 -28.26 -3.33 18.32
CA PHE A 57 -28.11 -2.47 17.17
C PHE A 57 -27.94 -3.30 15.92
N GLY A 58 -28.62 -2.92 14.85
CA GLY A 58 -28.42 -3.43 13.50
C GLY A 58 -28.30 -2.28 12.52
N GLY A 59 -27.30 -2.32 11.66
CA GLY A 59 -27.07 -1.24 10.71
C GLY A 59 -26.23 -1.66 9.51
N VAL A 60 -26.03 -0.72 8.61
CA VAL A 60 -25.20 -0.87 7.42
C VAL A 60 -24.42 0.41 7.18
N ARG A 61 -23.19 0.27 6.68
CA ARG A 61 -22.37 1.37 6.18
C ARG A 61 -22.18 1.20 4.69
N GLY A 62 -22.57 2.20 3.89
CA GLY A 62 -22.15 2.36 2.50
C GLY A 62 -20.80 3.05 2.46
N ILE A 63 -19.90 2.55 1.64
CA ILE A 63 -18.54 3.09 1.48
C ILE A 63 -18.32 3.47 0.02
N TYR A 64 -17.77 4.66 -0.19
CA TYR A 64 -17.20 5.10 -1.45
C TYR A 64 -15.71 5.38 -1.25
N ALA A 65 -14.87 4.69 -2.02
CA ALA A 65 -13.44 4.89 -2.01
C ALA A 65 -12.99 5.62 -3.26
N THR A 66 -12.07 6.57 -3.10
CA THR A 66 -11.35 7.22 -4.19
C THR A 66 -9.87 7.33 -3.82
N CYS A 67 -9.03 6.87 -4.71
CA CYS A 67 -7.57 6.83 -4.53
C CYS A 67 -6.91 7.47 -5.74
N ASN A 68 -5.81 8.18 -5.53
CA ASN A 68 -4.94 8.68 -6.59
C ASN A 68 -3.51 8.33 -6.25
N TYR A 69 -2.82 7.72 -7.20
CA TYR A 69 -1.39 7.40 -7.09
C TYR A 69 -0.66 8.05 -8.24
N TYR A 70 0.34 8.86 -7.90
CA TYR A 70 1.23 9.50 -8.83
C TYR A 70 2.66 9.30 -8.40
N GLY A 71 3.50 8.87 -9.32
CA GLY A 71 4.91 8.72 -9.06
C GLY A 71 5.72 8.69 -10.34
N TYR A 72 6.98 9.09 -10.23
CA TYR A 72 7.93 9.02 -11.33
C TYR A 72 9.36 8.76 -10.83
N VAL A 73 10.16 8.17 -11.71
CA VAL A 73 11.62 8.14 -11.65
C VAL A 73 12.11 8.61 -13.02
N LYS A 74 12.76 9.77 -13.06
CA LYS A 74 13.18 10.46 -14.29
C LYS A 74 14.66 10.81 -14.25
N ASN A 75 15.21 11.20 -15.40
CA ASN A 75 16.59 11.63 -15.54
C ASN A 75 17.60 10.62 -15.00
N ILE A 76 17.33 9.33 -15.17
CA ILE A 76 18.20 8.29 -14.67
C ILE A 76 19.53 8.35 -15.43
N ALA A 77 20.63 8.51 -14.70
CA ALA A 77 21.95 8.51 -15.28
C ALA A 77 22.93 7.69 -14.45
N PHE A 78 23.79 6.94 -15.14
CA PHE A 78 24.93 6.26 -14.53
C PHE A 78 26.05 7.28 -14.27
N VAL A 79 26.62 7.24 -13.08
CA VAL A 79 27.77 8.05 -12.68
C VAL A 79 29.02 7.20 -12.72
N GLY A 80 29.89 7.48 -13.67
CA GLY A 80 31.17 6.78 -13.85
C GLY A 80 32.33 7.44 -13.10
N ALA A 81 33.53 6.91 -13.33
CA ALA A 81 34.78 7.45 -12.79
C ALA A 81 34.95 8.92 -13.21
N GLY A 82 35.32 9.77 -12.25
CA GLY A 82 35.48 11.21 -12.50
C GLY A 82 34.19 12.02 -12.48
N GLY A 83 33.06 11.41 -12.06
CA GLY A 83 31.76 12.10 -11.93
C GLY A 83 31.01 12.30 -13.26
N ASN A 84 31.51 11.73 -14.35
CA ASN A 84 30.83 11.79 -15.65
C ASN A 84 29.49 11.07 -15.59
N LYS A 85 28.41 11.72 -16.05
CA LYS A 85 27.05 11.16 -16.09
C LYS A 85 26.73 10.67 -17.49
N LEU A 86 26.31 9.42 -17.59
CA LEU A 86 25.76 8.82 -18.81
C LEU A 86 24.24 8.64 -18.62
N PRO A 87 23.40 9.43 -19.30
CA PRO A 87 21.96 9.27 -19.23
C PRO A 87 21.52 7.88 -19.72
N LEU A 88 20.64 7.23 -19.00
CA LEU A 88 20.15 5.89 -19.35
C LEU A 88 19.33 5.94 -20.64
N SER A 89 18.66 7.05 -20.96
CA SER A 89 17.98 7.29 -22.23
C SER A 89 18.89 7.10 -23.45
N THR A 90 20.19 7.38 -23.34
CA THR A 90 21.17 7.17 -24.42
C THR A 90 21.28 5.67 -24.82
N ILE A 91 20.96 4.77 -23.89
CA ILE A 91 20.98 3.32 -24.08
C ILE A 91 19.61 2.82 -24.51
N VAL A 92 18.54 3.38 -23.94
CA VAL A 92 17.15 2.96 -24.25
C VAL A 92 16.72 3.48 -25.63
N ASP A 93 16.79 4.79 -25.87
CA ASP A 93 16.58 5.41 -27.18
C ASP A 93 17.25 6.80 -27.21
N ARG A 94 18.27 6.93 -28.06
CA ARG A 94 19.04 8.19 -28.21
C ARG A 94 18.23 9.37 -28.70
N ASN A 95 17.15 9.12 -29.41
CA ASN A 95 16.31 10.14 -30.01
C ASN A 95 15.24 10.65 -29.03
N ASP A 96 15.03 9.91 -27.95
CA ASP A 96 14.05 10.24 -26.91
C ASP A 96 14.77 10.35 -25.53
N LYS A 97 14.94 11.59 -25.04
CA LYS A 97 15.60 11.85 -23.76
C LYS A 97 14.81 11.31 -22.57
N GLU A 98 13.51 11.08 -22.72
CA GLU A 98 12.60 10.54 -21.70
C GLU A 98 12.39 9.04 -21.83
N SER A 99 13.11 8.39 -22.74
CA SER A 99 12.94 6.94 -23.05
C SER A 99 13.19 6.03 -21.85
N ALA A 100 14.00 6.48 -20.88
CA ALA A 100 14.28 5.74 -19.63
C ALA A 100 13.42 6.19 -18.44
N ASP A 101 12.55 7.17 -18.62
CA ASP A 101 11.70 7.67 -17.55
C ASP A 101 10.56 6.70 -17.26
N ILE A 102 10.28 6.51 -15.98
CA ILE A 102 9.17 5.70 -15.48
C ILE A 102 8.18 6.64 -14.82
N GLU A 103 6.93 6.60 -15.24
CA GLU A 103 5.86 7.41 -14.68
C GLU A 103 4.60 6.58 -14.51
N LEU A 104 3.94 6.76 -13.37
CA LEU A 104 2.63 6.24 -13.07
C LEU A 104 1.73 7.38 -12.58
N ASN A 105 0.56 7.54 -13.18
CA ASN A 105 -0.51 8.36 -12.67
C ASN A 105 -1.83 7.62 -12.87
N THR A 106 -2.52 7.33 -11.77
CA THR A 106 -3.78 6.56 -11.83
C THR A 106 -4.75 7.01 -10.77
N ASP A 107 -6.02 7.00 -11.12
CA ASP A 107 -7.13 7.13 -10.21
C ASP A 107 -7.83 5.78 -10.02
N GLN A 108 -8.25 5.51 -8.79
CA GLN A 108 -9.04 4.32 -8.48
C GLN A 108 -10.32 4.74 -7.76
N THR A 109 -11.42 4.10 -8.08
CA THR A 109 -12.70 4.29 -7.38
C THR A 109 -13.34 2.95 -7.07
N GLY A 110 -14.07 2.89 -5.95
CA GLY A 110 -14.76 1.68 -5.53
C GLY A 110 -15.92 1.95 -4.59
N TYR A 111 -16.82 0.96 -4.49
CA TYR A 111 -17.96 0.97 -3.60
C TYR A 111 -18.02 -0.32 -2.80
N GLY A 112 -18.48 -0.21 -1.56
CA GLY A 112 -18.64 -1.36 -0.68
C GLY A 112 -19.76 -1.15 0.32
N PHE A 113 -20.18 -2.24 0.97
CA PHE A 113 -21.17 -2.23 2.04
C PHE A 113 -20.67 -3.07 3.20
N THR A 114 -20.86 -2.54 4.42
CA THR A 114 -20.49 -3.19 5.68
C THR A 114 -21.75 -3.36 6.53
N PRO A 115 -22.30 -4.56 6.72
CA PRO A 115 -23.27 -4.81 7.77
C PRO A 115 -22.62 -4.60 9.16
N ILE A 116 -23.41 -4.13 10.11
CA ILE A 116 -22.95 -3.81 11.47
C ILE A 116 -23.96 -4.36 12.47
N LEU A 117 -23.49 -5.12 13.46
CA LEU A 117 -24.30 -5.60 14.58
C LEU A 117 -23.67 -5.10 15.88
N GLY A 118 -24.51 -4.80 16.84
CA GLY A 118 -24.06 -4.36 18.16
C GLY A 118 -24.97 -4.81 19.27
N ILE A 119 -24.42 -4.94 20.45
CA ILE A 119 -25.12 -5.21 21.69
C ILE A 119 -24.54 -4.32 22.79
N ASP A 120 -25.39 -3.81 23.64
CA ASP A 120 -25.02 -3.00 24.79
C ASP A 120 -25.81 -3.50 26.02
N TYR A 121 -25.09 -3.73 27.11
CA TYR A 121 -25.64 -4.22 28.36
C TYR A 121 -25.20 -3.33 29.52
N LYS A 122 -26.18 -2.70 30.19
CA LYS A 122 -25.96 -1.79 31.29
C LYS A 122 -26.54 -2.37 32.57
N VAL A 123 -25.71 -2.47 33.62
CA VAL A 123 -26.15 -2.91 34.95
C VAL A 123 -25.46 -2.08 36.01
N GLY A 124 -26.27 -1.40 36.82
CA GLY A 124 -25.74 -0.48 37.83
C GLY A 124 -24.83 0.58 37.22
N ARG A 125 -23.55 0.59 37.63
CA ARG A 125 -22.51 1.51 37.19
C ARG A 125 -21.61 0.96 36.08
N TRP A 126 -21.94 -0.24 35.57
CA TRP A 126 -21.21 -0.90 34.51
C TRP A 126 -21.96 -0.83 33.18
N ASN A 127 -21.20 -0.68 32.11
CA ASN A 127 -21.66 -0.81 30.74
C ASN A 127 -20.75 -1.77 29.96
N PHE A 128 -21.32 -2.74 29.30
CA PHE A 128 -20.62 -3.71 28.45
C PHE A 128 -21.14 -3.58 27.05
N SER A 129 -20.24 -3.45 26.08
CA SER A 129 -20.61 -3.35 24.68
C SER A 129 -19.81 -4.29 23.81
N ALA A 130 -20.46 -4.82 22.78
CA ALA A 130 -19.81 -5.55 21.71
C ALA A 130 -20.39 -5.08 20.38
N LYS A 131 -19.51 -4.86 19.40
CA LYS A 131 -19.88 -4.49 18.04
C LYS A 131 -19.08 -5.32 17.05
N TYR A 132 -19.74 -5.83 16.02
CA TYR A 132 -19.12 -6.53 14.92
C TYR A 132 -19.47 -5.83 13.60
N GLU A 133 -18.44 -5.38 12.91
CA GLU A 133 -18.53 -4.87 11.55
C GLU A 133 -18.02 -5.96 10.61
N PHE A 134 -18.89 -6.40 9.70
CA PHE A 134 -18.51 -7.45 8.75
C PHE A 134 -17.48 -6.91 7.76
N LYS A 135 -16.74 -7.82 7.16
CA LYS A 135 -15.79 -7.48 6.09
C LYS A 135 -16.52 -6.76 4.96
N THR A 136 -15.96 -5.64 4.53
CA THR A 136 -16.44 -4.91 3.35
C THR A 136 -15.72 -5.44 2.12
N HIS A 137 -16.45 -6.05 1.21
CA HIS A 137 -15.91 -6.34 -0.11
C HIS A 137 -15.81 -5.04 -0.92
N LEU A 138 -14.59 -4.61 -1.18
CA LEU A 138 -14.32 -3.41 -1.94
C LEU A 138 -13.46 -3.77 -3.15
N CYS A 139 -13.96 -3.45 -4.35
CA CYS A 139 -13.21 -3.58 -5.59
C CYS A 139 -12.89 -2.18 -6.11
N LEU A 140 -11.61 -1.86 -6.19
CA LEU A 140 -11.10 -0.60 -6.73
C LEU A 140 -10.93 -0.74 -8.24
N LYS A 141 -11.56 0.13 -9.01
CA LYS A 141 -11.44 0.17 -10.46
C LYS A 141 -10.44 1.23 -10.87
N ASN A 142 -9.43 0.83 -11.65
CA ASN A 142 -8.45 1.75 -12.24
C ASN A 142 -9.09 2.61 -13.32
N GLN A 143 -8.84 3.92 -13.29
CA GLN A 143 -9.38 4.90 -14.21
C GLN A 143 -8.30 5.92 -14.58
N GLY A 144 -8.32 6.36 -15.85
CA GLY A 144 -7.44 7.45 -16.30
C GLY A 144 -5.95 7.19 -16.10
N THR A 145 -5.53 5.92 -16.16
CA THR A 145 -4.15 5.54 -15.87
C THR A 145 -3.21 5.94 -17.00
N VAL A 146 -2.15 6.65 -16.64
CA VAL A 146 -0.99 6.91 -17.48
C VAL A 146 0.18 6.11 -16.93
N ILE A 147 0.73 5.23 -17.76
CA ILE A 147 1.84 4.34 -17.38
C ILE A 147 2.90 4.39 -18.46
N THR A 148 4.17 4.46 -18.07
CA THR A 148 5.29 4.30 -18.98
C THR A 148 5.31 2.86 -19.51
N PRO A 149 5.24 2.64 -20.83
CA PRO A 149 5.23 1.29 -21.39
C PRO A 149 6.57 0.59 -21.21
N VAL A 150 6.52 -0.65 -20.73
CA VAL A 150 7.70 -1.53 -20.62
C VAL A 150 8.36 -1.80 -21.96
N SER A 151 7.59 -1.71 -23.05
CA SER A 151 8.08 -1.85 -24.43
C SER A 151 9.16 -0.82 -24.80
N LYS A 152 9.27 0.30 -24.10
CA LYS A 152 10.42 1.22 -24.28
C LYS A 152 11.77 0.53 -24.11
N LEU A 153 11.84 -0.53 -23.32
CA LEU A 153 13.05 -1.32 -23.09
C LEU A 153 13.36 -2.35 -24.19
N ASP A 154 12.48 -2.54 -25.16
CA ASP A 154 12.63 -3.56 -26.21
C ASP A 154 13.82 -3.26 -27.12
N ASN A 155 14.13 -2.00 -27.34
CA ASN A 155 15.17 -1.56 -28.28
C ASN A 155 16.56 -1.46 -27.64
N ILE A 156 16.71 -1.73 -26.33
CA ILE A 156 18.02 -1.60 -25.63
C ILE A 156 19.09 -2.42 -26.34
N GLY A 157 18.81 -3.67 -26.66
CA GLY A 157 19.79 -4.54 -27.35
C GLY A 157 20.25 -3.98 -28.68
N ALA A 158 19.32 -3.52 -29.52
CA ALA A 158 19.61 -2.90 -30.81
C ALA A 158 20.40 -1.60 -30.65
N ASN A 159 20.05 -0.77 -29.68
CA ASN A 159 20.72 0.50 -29.42
C ASN A 159 22.15 0.29 -28.90
N LEU A 160 22.39 -0.72 -28.06
CA LEU A 160 23.73 -1.10 -27.61
C LEU A 160 24.58 -1.64 -28.78
N MET A 161 24.01 -2.44 -29.68
CA MET A 161 24.72 -2.89 -30.88
C MET A 161 25.09 -1.72 -31.77
N ALA A 162 24.18 -0.79 -32.02
CA ALA A 162 24.43 0.42 -32.81
C ALA A 162 25.50 1.32 -32.15
N ALA A 163 25.64 1.24 -30.83
CA ALA A 163 26.70 1.92 -30.07
C ALA A 163 28.05 1.17 -30.10
N GLY A 164 28.17 0.05 -30.82
CA GLY A 164 29.40 -0.72 -30.95
C GLY A 164 29.69 -1.68 -29.78
N VAL A 165 28.67 -1.98 -28.96
CA VAL A 165 28.85 -2.96 -27.85
C VAL A 165 28.99 -4.36 -28.46
N PRO A 166 30.01 -5.15 -28.08
CA PRO A 166 30.21 -6.49 -28.59
C PRO A 166 29.06 -7.44 -28.27
N ALA A 167 28.76 -8.37 -29.20
CA ALA A 167 27.67 -9.33 -29.05
C ALA A 167 27.77 -10.17 -27.77
N GLN A 168 28.99 -10.52 -27.33
CA GLN A 168 29.22 -11.25 -26.08
C GLN A 168 28.78 -10.48 -24.84
N VAL A 169 28.99 -9.14 -24.83
CA VAL A 169 28.53 -8.28 -23.74
C VAL A 169 27.01 -8.19 -23.77
N LEU A 170 26.40 -8.11 -24.94
CA LEU A 170 24.94 -8.10 -25.07
C LEU A 170 24.30 -9.39 -24.55
N GLN A 171 24.88 -10.55 -24.86
CA GLN A 171 24.42 -11.82 -24.32
C GLN A 171 24.49 -11.84 -22.79
N ALA A 172 25.55 -11.27 -22.20
CA ALA A 172 25.73 -11.21 -20.75
C ALA A 172 24.73 -10.29 -20.06
N VAL A 173 24.27 -9.21 -20.70
CA VAL A 173 23.33 -8.24 -20.10
C VAL A 173 21.87 -8.53 -20.42
N SER A 174 21.56 -9.33 -21.44
CA SER A 174 20.19 -9.69 -21.84
C SER A 174 19.31 -10.21 -20.70
N PRO A 175 19.80 -11.12 -19.80
CA PRO A 175 18.99 -11.57 -18.67
C PRO A 175 18.65 -10.43 -17.70
N ALA A 176 19.59 -9.50 -17.48
CA ALA A 176 19.36 -8.35 -16.60
C ALA A 176 18.30 -7.38 -17.19
N ILE A 177 18.32 -7.18 -18.51
CA ILE A 177 17.30 -6.39 -19.20
C ILE A 177 15.91 -7.06 -19.08
N ALA A 178 15.84 -8.38 -19.29
CA ALA A 178 14.61 -9.14 -19.16
C ALA A 178 14.04 -9.04 -17.73
N THR A 179 14.88 -9.22 -16.71
CA THR A 179 14.49 -9.07 -15.31
C THR A 179 14.02 -7.64 -14.99
N ALA A 180 14.70 -6.61 -15.52
CA ALA A 180 14.27 -5.22 -15.33
C ALA A 180 12.89 -4.96 -15.94
N LYS A 181 12.63 -5.48 -17.14
CA LYS A 181 11.31 -5.40 -17.80
C LYS A 181 10.22 -6.09 -16.96
N GLU A 182 10.52 -7.28 -16.45
CA GLU A 182 9.58 -8.04 -15.63
C GLU A 182 9.26 -7.28 -14.32
N ASN A 183 10.27 -6.77 -13.63
CA ASN A 183 10.08 -5.99 -12.40
C ASN A 183 9.28 -4.70 -12.61
N ILE A 184 9.50 -3.99 -13.72
CA ILE A 184 8.72 -2.79 -14.03
C ILE A 184 7.28 -3.18 -14.37
N ASN A 185 7.08 -4.24 -15.14
CA ASN A 185 5.74 -4.73 -15.48
C ASN A 185 4.97 -5.17 -14.23
N GLU A 186 5.61 -5.87 -13.29
CA GLU A 186 5.01 -6.22 -12.00
C GLU A 186 4.64 -4.96 -11.20
N LEU A 187 5.55 -3.98 -11.12
CA LEU A 187 5.35 -2.74 -10.36
C LEU A 187 4.14 -1.94 -10.83
N ILE A 188 3.91 -1.88 -12.15
CA ILE A 188 2.82 -1.11 -12.75
C ILE A 188 1.54 -1.93 -12.95
N ALA A 189 1.62 -3.26 -12.90
CA ALA A 189 0.51 -4.16 -13.21
C ALA A 189 -0.72 -3.95 -12.35
N GLU A 190 -0.52 -3.59 -11.07
CA GLU A 190 -1.61 -3.27 -10.13
C GLU A 190 -2.50 -2.12 -10.65
N TYR A 191 -1.89 -1.18 -11.35
CA TYR A 191 -2.55 0.06 -11.80
C TYR A 191 -2.88 0.05 -13.30
N ASP A 192 -2.45 -0.97 -14.02
CA ASP A 192 -2.72 -1.10 -15.46
C ASP A 192 -4.14 -1.62 -15.71
N PRO A 193 -5.06 -0.81 -16.25
CA PRO A 193 -6.44 -1.22 -16.50
C PRO A 193 -6.56 -2.36 -17.53
N ASN A 194 -5.54 -2.60 -18.35
CA ASN A 194 -5.51 -3.71 -19.29
C ASN A 194 -5.17 -5.03 -18.60
N GLN A 195 -4.41 -5.01 -17.52
CA GLN A 195 -4.06 -6.18 -16.72
C GLN A 195 -5.01 -6.37 -15.54
N ASN A 196 -5.34 -5.28 -14.85
CA ASN A 196 -6.21 -5.26 -13.67
C ASN A 196 -7.29 -4.18 -13.79
N GLY A 197 -8.44 -4.54 -14.34
CA GLY A 197 -9.58 -3.64 -14.42
C GLY A 197 -10.21 -3.33 -13.05
N LYS A 198 -10.06 -4.26 -12.09
CA LYS A 198 -10.58 -4.14 -10.71
C LYS A 198 -9.66 -4.89 -9.76
N ASP A 199 -9.15 -4.18 -8.77
CA ASP A 199 -8.34 -4.75 -7.71
C ASP A 199 -9.12 -4.90 -6.42
N PRO A 200 -9.03 -6.04 -5.72
CA PRO A 200 -9.60 -6.17 -4.40
C PRO A 200 -8.85 -5.28 -3.41
N GLY A 201 -9.62 -4.51 -2.64
CA GLY A 201 -9.14 -3.66 -1.55
C GLY A 201 -10.08 -3.77 -0.38
N ASP A 202 -10.36 -5.01 0.07
CA ASP A 202 -11.31 -5.28 1.15
C ASP A 202 -10.94 -4.52 2.42
N ILE A 203 -11.98 -4.04 3.13
CA ILE A 203 -11.80 -3.54 4.50
C ILE A 203 -12.06 -4.71 5.44
N PRO A 204 -11.12 -5.02 6.35
CA PRO A 204 -11.24 -6.17 7.24
C PRO A 204 -12.48 -6.09 8.13
N ALA A 205 -12.96 -7.25 8.58
CA ALA A 205 -13.94 -7.31 9.64
C ALA A 205 -13.36 -6.75 10.95
N LEU A 206 -14.20 -6.15 11.77
CA LEU A 206 -13.80 -5.53 13.03
C LEU A 206 -14.70 -5.99 14.17
N LEU A 207 -14.12 -6.66 15.17
CA LEU A 207 -14.74 -6.89 16.46
C LEU A 207 -14.27 -5.78 17.44
N THR A 208 -15.25 -5.10 18.02
CA THR A 208 -15.03 -4.12 19.09
C THR A 208 -15.66 -4.64 20.37
N LEU A 209 -14.91 -4.64 21.46
CA LEU A 209 -15.41 -4.91 22.81
C LEU A 209 -15.15 -3.71 23.68
N GLY A 210 -16.09 -3.32 24.52
CA GLY A 210 -15.96 -2.19 25.43
C GLY A 210 -16.53 -2.48 26.81
N VAL A 211 -15.85 -1.96 27.81
CA VAL A 211 -16.32 -1.97 29.20
C VAL A 211 -16.20 -0.55 29.76
N GLY A 212 -17.31 -0.02 30.20
CA GLY A 212 -17.40 1.27 30.91
C GLY A 212 -17.74 1.05 32.36
N TYR A 213 -17.13 1.85 33.24
CA TYR A 213 -17.41 1.86 34.67
C TYR A 213 -17.47 3.29 35.21
N SER A 214 -18.52 3.62 35.92
CA SER A 214 -18.71 4.93 36.55
C SER A 214 -18.69 4.80 38.08
N PRO A 215 -17.52 4.81 38.72
CA PRO A 215 -17.42 4.66 40.21
C PRO A 215 -18.20 5.72 40.96
N ILE A 216 -18.23 6.92 40.45
CA ILE A 216 -19.06 8.05 40.87
C ILE A 216 -19.68 8.73 39.67
N ASP A 217 -20.67 9.58 39.88
CA ASP A 217 -21.40 10.21 38.73
C ASP A 217 -20.51 11.14 37.92
N ALA A 218 -19.48 11.72 38.54
CA ALA A 218 -18.54 12.61 37.90
C ALA A 218 -17.37 11.88 37.17
N LEU A 219 -17.17 10.58 37.39
CA LEU A 219 -16.01 9.86 36.84
C LEU A 219 -16.49 8.68 35.96
N ARG A 220 -16.04 8.65 34.73
CA ARG A 220 -16.25 7.57 33.76
C ARG A 220 -14.92 6.99 33.33
N ILE A 221 -14.77 5.69 33.42
CA ILE A 221 -13.60 4.93 32.98
C ILE A 221 -14.03 3.98 31.89
N ASN A 222 -13.31 3.93 30.77
CA ASN A 222 -13.59 3.07 29.66
C ASN A 222 -12.34 2.28 29.28
N VAL A 223 -12.54 0.98 28.96
CA VAL A 223 -11.53 0.11 28.40
C VAL A 223 -12.12 -0.52 27.15
N GLY A 224 -11.34 -0.58 26.09
CA GLY A 224 -11.77 -1.13 24.82
C GLY A 224 -10.72 -2.02 24.18
N PHE A 225 -11.22 -2.90 23.35
CA PHE A 225 -10.45 -3.82 22.54
C PHE A 225 -10.99 -3.85 21.13
N HIS A 226 -10.10 -3.75 20.14
CA HIS A 226 -10.43 -3.93 18.74
C HIS A 226 -9.61 -5.08 18.15
N TRP A 227 -10.26 -5.93 17.38
CA TRP A 227 -9.62 -6.97 16.57
C TRP A 227 -10.03 -6.79 15.12
N PHE A 228 -9.06 -6.48 14.28
CA PHE A 228 -9.23 -6.41 12.84
C PHE A 228 -8.81 -7.74 12.23
N ASP A 229 -9.69 -8.36 11.46
CA ASP A 229 -9.42 -9.62 10.76
C ASP A 229 -8.73 -9.36 9.41
N ASP A 230 -7.55 -8.73 9.47
CA ASP A 230 -6.79 -8.32 8.29
C ASP A 230 -6.43 -9.51 7.40
N LYS A 231 -6.18 -10.66 8.02
CA LYS A 231 -5.76 -11.88 7.32
C LYS A 231 -6.81 -12.40 6.34
N GLU A 232 -8.09 -12.22 6.66
CA GLU A 232 -9.20 -12.64 5.82
C GLU A 232 -9.67 -11.57 4.82
N ALA A 233 -9.16 -10.34 4.93
CA ALA A 233 -9.37 -9.32 3.94
C ALA A 233 -8.49 -9.58 2.70
N THR A 234 -9.03 -9.38 1.51
CA THR A 234 -8.26 -9.53 0.27
C THR A 234 -7.79 -8.16 -0.20
N SER A 235 -6.48 -7.99 -0.30
CA SER A 235 -5.86 -6.80 -0.88
C SER A 235 -4.72 -7.21 -1.78
N GLY A 236 -4.79 -6.85 -3.05
CA GLY A 236 -3.76 -7.22 -3.98
C GLY A 236 -4.15 -7.03 -5.45
N TYR A 237 -3.37 -7.62 -6.33
CA TYR A 237 -3.53 -7.47 -7.77
C TYR A 237 -3.16 -8.76 -8.50
N ARG A 238 -3.47 -8.79 -9.79
CA ARG A 238 -3.01 -9.84 -10.72
C ARG A 238 -2.08 -9.20 -11.75
N TRP A 239 -1.08 -9.92 -12.17
CA TRP A 239 -0.23 -9.48 -13.26
C TRP A 239 0.12 -10.64 -14.21
N THR A 240 0.39 -10.30 -15.46
CA THR A 240 0.79 -11.26 -16.48
C THR A 240 2.30 -11.22 -16.62
N LYS A 241 2.96 -12.37 -16.46
CA LYS A 241 4.42 -12.49 -16.61
C LYS A 241 4.90 -12.14 -18.01
N ALA A 242 6.22 -12.00 -18.16
CA ALA A 242 6.85 -11.66 -19.43
C ALA A 242 6.59 -12.66 -20.56
N ASP A 243 6.14 -13.88 -20.23
CA ASP A 243 5.71 -14.90 -21.20
C ASP A 243 4.37 -14.57 -21.89
N GLY A 244 3.66 -13.55 -21.41
CA GLY A 244 2.37 -13.10 -21.91
C GLY A 244 1.19 -14.03 -21.63
N VAL A 245 1.39 -15.14 -20.91
CA VAL A 245 0.40 -16.19 -20.67
C VAL A 245 0.18 -16.47 -19.18
N THR A 246 1.26 -16.56 -18.41
CA THR A 246 1.20 -16.91 -17.01
C THR A 246 0.68 -15.74 -16.18
N GLN A 247 -0.44 -15.96 -15.47
CA GLN A 247 -0.99 -14.98 -14.53
C GLN A 247 -0.60 -15.34 -13.10
N GLU A 248 -0.09 -14.40 -12.38
CA GLU A 248 0.20 -14.50 -10.94
C GLU A 248 -0.70 -13.55 -10.15
N ARG A 249 -1.13 -13.99 -8.96
CA ARG A 249 -1.90 -13.18 -8.04
C ARG A 249 -1.05 -12.85 -6.82
N VAL A 250 -0.89 -11.57 -6.56
CA VAL A 250 -0.29 -11.08 -5.32
C VAL A 250 -1.41 -10.72 -4.35
N ASP A 251 -1.36 -11.29 -3.15
CA ASP A 251 -2.25 -10.96 -2.05
C ASP A 251 -1.40 -10.49 -0.87
N ARG A 252 -1.52 -9.21 -0.53
CA ARG A 252 -0.67 -8.54 0.48
C ARG A 252 -0.96 -9.05 1.89
N HIS A 253 -2.20 -9.41 2.19
CA HIS A 253 -2.61 -9.80 3.54
C HIS A 253 -2.30 -11.26 3.87
N LYS A 254 -2.04 -12.10 2.89
CA LYS A 254 -1.64 -13.51 3.15
C LYS A 254 -0.32 -13.66 3.89
N LYS A 255 0.52 -12.63 3.91
CA LYS A 255 1.80 -12.61 4.62
C LYS A 255 1.64 -12.29 6.11
N LEU A 256 0.45 -11.86 6.56
CA LEU A 256 0.20 -11.56 7.96
C LEU A 256 0.08 -12.85 8.78
N ASN A 257 0.68 -12.86 9.96
CA ASN A 257 0.61 -13.98 10.89
C ASN A 257 -0.76 -14.03 11.59
N ARG A 258 -1.34 -12.86 11.87
CA ARG A 258 -2.60 -12.67 12.58
C ARG A 258 -3.26 -11.35 12.15
N GLY A 259 -4.48 -11.08 12.65
CA GLY A 259 -5.11 -9.78 12.56
C GLY A 259 -4.49 -8.75 13.49
N THR A 260 -4.76 -7.47 13.25
CA THR A 260 -4.32 -6.35 14.07
C THR A 260 -5.14 -6.27 15.36
N LEU A 261 -4.48 -6.03 16.48
CA LEU A 261 -5.08 -5.86 17.79
C LEU A 261 -4.85 -4.44 18.30
N GLU A 262 -5.91 -3.81 18.79
CA GLU A 262 -5.82 -2.50 19.46
C GLU A 262 -6.41 -2.59 20.86
N TYR A 263 -5.75 -1.96 21.80
CA TYR A 263 -6.17 -1.80 23.18
C TYR A 263 -6.28 -0.32 23.48
N ASN A 264 -7.36 0.07 24.14
CA ASN A 264 -7.54 1.45 24.55
C ASN A 264 -8.08 1.52 25.98
N ALA A 265 -7.69 2.57 26.69
CA ALA A 265 -8.22 2.92 28.00
C ALA A 265 -8.36 4.44 28.09
N GLY A 266 -9.43 4.89 28.70
CA GLY A 266 -9.68 6.31 28.89
C GLY A 266 -10.46 6.59 30.17
N ALA A 267 -10.34 7.81 30.65
CA ALA A 267 -11.12 8.32 31.76
C ALA A 267 -11.60 9.74 31.48
N GLU A 268 -12.80 10.05 31.95
CA GLU A 268 -13.41 11.38 31.90
C GLU A 268 -13.84 11.77 33.29
N TYR A 269 -13.57 13.03 33.68
CA TYR A 269 -13.94 13.58 34.97
C TYR A 269 -14.63 14.92 34.79
N ASP A 270 -15.86 15.04 35.32
CA ASP A 270 -16.63 16.26 35.34
C ASP A 270 -16.18 17.12 36.54
N ILE A 271 -15.40 18.17 36.27
CA ILE A 271 -14.99 19.14 37.29
C ILE A 271 -16.20 19.90 37.81
N ASN A 272 -17.13 20.22 36.91
CA ASN A 272 -18.42 20.83 37.20
C ASN A 272 -19.39 20.54 36.03
N LYS A 273 -20.62 21.12 36.08
CA LYS A 273 -21.65 20.90 35.07
C LYS A 273 -21.28 21.36 33.66
N THR A 274 -20.21 22.15 33.51
CA THR A 274 -19.83 22.79 32.25
C THR A 274 -18.48 22.31 31.73
N VAL A 275 -17.60 21.84 32.63
CA VAL A 275 -16.20 21.48 32.30
C VAL A 275 -15.97 20.02 32.61
N THR A 276 -15.60 19.27 31.57
CA THR A 276 -15.15 17.88 31.66
C THR A 276 -13.69 17.81 31.17
N VAL A 277 -12.85 17.08 31.87
CA VAL A 277 -11.49 16.73 31.42
C VAL A 277 -11.43 15.25 31.07
N SER A 278 -10.66 14.91 30.04
CA SER A 278 -10.47 13.53 29.62
C SER A 278 -9.01 13.23 29.32
N ALA A 279 -8.63 11.98 29.55
CA ALA A 279 -7.35 11.43 29.16
C ALA A 279 -7.54 10.02 28.64
N GLY A 280 -6.73 9.61 27.66
CA GLY A 280 -6.80 8.29 27.07
C GLY A 280 -5.46 7.81 26.56
N TRP A 281 -5.36 6.49 26.43
CA TRP A 281 -4.23 5.78 25.89
C TRP A 281 -4.71 4.72 24.91
N GLN A 282 -3.95 4.54 23.84
CA GLN A 282 -4.18 3.49 22.83
C GLN A 282 -2.86 2.84 22.44
N SER A 283 -2.89 1.55 22.18
CA SER A 283 -1.78 0.78 21.63
C SER A 283 -2.27 -0.12 20.53
N THR A 284 -1.54 -0.15 19.43
CA THR A 284 -1.83 -0.99 18.26
C THR A 284 -0.70 -2.01 18.07
N ASN A 285 -1.07 -3.27 17.87
CA ASN A 285 -0.16 -4.38 17.64
C ASN A 285 -0.53 -5.03 16.30
N TYR A 286 0.28 -4.79 15.29
CA TYR A 286 0.09 -5.32 13.94
C TYR A 286 0.40 -6.81 13.84
N GLY A 287 -0.24 -7.49 12.89
CA GLY A 287 -0.10 -8.92 12.63
C GLY A 287 1.16 -9.35 11.89
#